data_8eae60191918f5495d446dcc20704edb
#
_entry.id   8eae60191918f5495d446dcc20704edb
#
_cell.length_a   1.000
_cell.length_b   1.000
_cell.length_c   1.000
_cell.angle_alpha   90.00
_cell.angle_beta   90.00
_cell.angle_gamma   90.00
#
_symmetry.space_group_name_H-M   'P 1'
#
loop_
_entity.id
_entity.type
_entity.pdbx_description
1 polymer ?
#
loop_
_entity_poly.entity_id
_entity_poly.type
_entity_poly.pdbx_seq_one_letter_code
_entity_poly.pdbx_strand_id
1 'polypeptide(L)'
;IVNDGVMGGSIPIIAKYGLKMIGMTLLGTVVSVFVGYLAANVAAKVSRDMRKDVYKKVELFSNAEFDKFSTASLITRTTNDITQIQNLLVMLIRMVFYAPILGVGGAVKALENSKELSWIIIVSLSAIVILIVFIFLVAMPKMTLMQKLVDKLNLVSRENIEGMLVTSCLLYTSDAA
;
A
#
# COMPACT_ATOMS: atom_id res chain seq x y z
N ILE A 1 -28.15 15.81 -17.55
CA ILE A 1 -29.14 14.73 -17.77
C ILE A 1 -30.40 14.99 -16.96
N VAL A 2 -30.31 15.24 -15.65
CA VAL A 2 -31.50 15.45 -14.80
C VAL A 2 -32.23 16.70 -15.20
N ASN A 3 -31.59 17.86 -15.33
CA ASN A 3 -32.25 19.13 -15.66
C ASN A 3 -32.80 19.17 -17.08
N ASP A 4 -32.00 18.72 -18.07
CA ASP A 4 -32.38 18.88 -19.48
C ASP A 4 -33.08 17.64 -20.06
N GLY A 5 -32.82 16.45 -19.50
CA GLY A 5 -33.38 15.20 -19.98
C GLY A 5 -34.65 14.77 -19.23
N VAL A 6 -34.55 14.64 -17.90
CA VAL A 6 -35.67 14.11 -17.09
C VAL A 6 -36.74 15.15 -16.88
N MET A 7 -36.38 16.41 -16.55
CA MET A 7 -37.34 17.49 -16.40
C MET A 7 -37.94 17.95 -17.76
N GLY A 8 -37.19 17.83 -18.87
CA GLY A 8 -37.65 18.14 -20.22
C GLY A 8 -38.43 17.01 -20.90
N GLY A 9 -38.57 15.83 -20.29
CA GLY A 9 -39.38 14.70 -20.78
C GLY A 9 -38.94 14.11 -22.13
N SER A 10 -37.73 14.40 -22.62
CA SER A 10 -37.30 14.00 -23.95
C SER A 10 -36.34 12.79 -23.90
N ILE A 11 -36.86 11.61 -24.25
CA ILE A 11 -36.11 10.33 -24.31
C ILE A 11 -34.83 10.42 -25.17
N PRO A 12 -34.82 11.07 -26.36
CA PRO A 12 -33.63 11.13 -27.20
C PRO A 12 -32.46 11.92 -26.54
N ILE A 13 -32.76 12.93 -25.74
CA ILE A 13 -31.76 13.71 -25.02
C ILE A 13 -31.12 12.83 -23.90
N ILE A 14 -31.94 12.08 -23.18
CA ILE A 14 -31.47 11.15 -22.14
C ILE A 14 -30.53 10.07 -22.74
N ALA A 15 -30.94 9.48 -23.88
CA ALA A 15 -30.16 8.48 -24.58
C ALA A 15 -28.80 9.03 -25.08
N LYS A 16 -28.78 10.25 -25.62
CA LYS A 16 -27.56 10.93 -26.09
C LYS A 16 -26.57 11.17 -24.95
N TYR A 17 -27.01 11.68 -23.80
CA TYR A 17 -26.14 11.90 -22.63
C TYR A 17 -25.73 10.59 -21.99
N GLY A 18 -26.59 9.58 -21.93
CA GLY A 18 -26.29 8.24 -21.46
C GLY A 18 -25.18 7.58 -22.29
N LEU A 19 -25.27 7.65 -23.61
CA LEU A 19 -24.23 7.14 -24.50
C LEU A 19 -22.87 7.87 -24.31
N LYS A 20 -22.93 9.19 -24.13
CA LYS A 20 -21.73 9.99 -23.83
C LYS A 20 -21.08 9.57 -22.49
N MET A 21 -21.89 9.30 -21.46
CA MET A 21 -21.36 8.80 -20.17
C MET A 21 -20.70 7.43 -20.32
N ILE A 22 -21.34 6.50 -21.05
CA ILE A 22 -20.77 5.17 -21.33
C ILE A 22 -19.45 5.32 -22.09
N GLY A 23 -19.39 6.17 -23.12
CA GLY A 23 -18.16 6.44 -23.86
C GLY A 23 -17.02 6.96 -22.97
N MET A 24 -17.33 7.92 -22.10
CA MET A 24 -16.34 8.47 -21.17
C MET A 24 -15.86 7.45 -20.12
N THR A 25 -16.76 6.61 -19.60
CA THR A 25 -16.35 5.55 -18.64
C THR A 25 -15.52 4.46 -19.30
N LEU A 26 -15.85 4.06 -20.52
CA LEU A 26 -15.04 3.12 -21.29
C LEU A 26 -13.63 3.69 -21.55
N LEU A 27 -13.54 4.94 -21.96
CA LEU A 27 -12.26 5.61 -22.18
C LEU A 27 -11.43 5.69 -20.90
N GLY A 28 -12.06 6.05 -19.77
CA GLY A 28 -11.42 6.05 -18.45
C GLY A 28 -10.92 4.67 -18.01
N THR A 29 -11.70 3.63 -18.32
CA THR A 29 -11.29 2.24 -18.03
C THR A 29 -10.08 1.83 -18.84
N VAL A 30 -10.03 2.12 -20.13
CA VAL A 30 -8.88 1.83 -20.99
C VAL A 30 -7.62 2.53 -20.48
N VAL A 31 -7.71 3.82 -20.13
CA VAL A 31 -6.59 4.58 -19.55
C VAL A 31 -6.14 3.97 -18.23
N SER A 32 -7.06 3.57 -17.35
CA SER A 32 -6.76 2.95 -16.06
C SER A 32 -6.02 1.62 -16.22
N VAL A 33 -6.44 0.78 -17.17
CA VAL A 33 -5.75 -0.49 -17.50
C VAL A 33 -4.34 -0.22 -18.02
N PHE A 34 -4.19 0.77 -18.89
CA PHE A 34 -2.90 1.14 -19.44
C PHE A 34 -1.92 1.64 -18.36
N VAL A 35 -2.38 2.49 -17.46
CA VAL A 35 -1.59 2.96 -16.30
C VAL A 35 -1.22 1.79 -15.39
N GLY A 36 -2.16 0.87 -15.13
CA GLY A 36 -1.90 -0.34 -14.36
C GLY A 36 -0.82 -1.24 -14.97
N TYR A 37 -0.87 -1.42 -16.28
CA TYR A 37 0.13 -2.17 -17.03
C TYR A 37 1.53 -1.52 -16.95
N LEU A 38 1.61 -0.21 -17.15
CA LEU A 38 2.87 0.53 -17.03
C LEU A 38 3.45 0.43 -15.62
N ALA A 39 2.62 0.62 -14.59
CA ALA A 39 3.03 0.52 -13.20
C ALA A 39 3.59 -0.87 -12.87
N ALA A 40 2.89 -1.93 -13.31
CA ALA A 40 3.33 -3.30 -13.11
C ALA A 40 4.67 -3.58 -13.83
N ASN A 41 4.85 -3.08 -15.05
CA ASN A 41 6.08 -3.25 -15.84
C ASN A 41 7.28 -2.55 -15.18
N VAL A 42 7.09 -1.33 -14.69
CA VAL A 42 8.14 -0.58 -13.98
C VAL A 42 8.51 -1.30 -12.68
N ALA A 43 7.53 -1.67 -11.88
CA ALA A 43 7.77 -2.37 -10.62
C ALA A 43 8.45 -3.73 -10.81
N ALA A 44 8.08 -4.48 -11.84
CA ALA A 44 8.72 -5.75 -12.19
C ALA A 44 10.18 -5.58 -12.60
N LYS A 45 10.51 -4.54 -13.38
CA LYS A 45 11.90 -4.21 -13.76
C LYS A 45 12.74 -3.85 -12.54
N VAL A 46 12.22 -2.98 -11.66
CA VAL A 46 12.90 -2.61 -10.42
C VAL A 46 13.13 -3.84 -9.53
N SER A 47 12.11 -4.66 -9.34
CA SER A 47 12.22 -5.91 -8.56
C SER A 47 13.26 -6.87 -9.13
N ARG A 48 13.32 -7.01 -10.46
CA ARG A 48 14.33 -7.83 -11.13
C ARG A 48 15.73 -7.29 -10.88
N ASP A 49 15.92 -5.99 -11.01
CA ASP A 49 17.23 -5.37 -10.84
C ASP A 49 17.69 -5.45 -9.36
N MET A 50 16.76 -5.25 -8.41
CA MET A 50 17.03 -5.46 -7.00
C MET A 50 17.46 -6.90 -6.69
N ARG A 51 16.74 -7.90 -7.23
CA ARG A 51 17.11 -9.32 -7.06
C ARG A 51 18.51 -9.60 -7.61
N LYS A 52 18.81 -9.08 -8.78
CA LYS A 52 20.15 -9.21 -9.41
C LYS A 52 21.24 -8.61 -8.54
N ASP A 53 21.02 -7.42 -7.98
CA ASP A 53 22.01 -6.73 -7.16
C ASP A 53 22.21 -7.42 -5.81
N VAL A 54 21.12 -7.88 -5.17
CA VAL A 54 21.20 -8.67 -3.92
C VAL A 54 21.94 -9.99 -4.19
N TYR A 55 21.61 -10.69 -5.28
CA TYR A 55 22.26 -11.96 -5.62
C TYR A 55 23.77 -11.77 -5.85
N LYS A 56 24.17 -10.77 -6.63
CA LYS A 56 25.58 -10.44 -6.82
C LYS A 56 26.29 -10.11 -5.51
N LYS A 57 25.62 -9.41 -4.61
CA LYS A 57 26.19 -9.07 -3.30
C LYS A 57 26.40 -10.31 -2.43
N VAL A 58 25.44 -11.23 -2.45
CA VAL A 58 25.52 -12.50 -1.73
C VAL A 58 26.62 -13.41 -2.29
N GLU A 59 26.81 -13.42 -3.61
CA GLU A 59 27.93 -14.19 -4.22
C GLU A 59 29.32 -13.71 -3.78
N LEU A 60 29.43 -12.45 -3.41
CA LEU A 60 30.69 -11.85 -2.93
C LEU A 60 30.89 -11.99 -1.42
N PHE A 61 29.97 -12.63 -0.69
CA PHE A 61 30.11 -12.82 0.75
C PHE A 61 31.26 -13.78 1.08
N SER A 62 32.04 -13.39 2.06
CA SER A 62 33.00 -14.28 2.71
C SER A 62 32.29 -15.31 3.60
N ASN A 63 32.96 -16.43 3.94
CA ASN A 63 32.38 -17.42 4.85
C ASN A 63 31.97 -16.81 6.20
N ALA A 64 32.73 -15.84 6.73
CA ALA A 64 32.40 -15.14 7.97
C ALA A 64 31.15 -14.25 7.86
N GLU A 65 30.79 -13.78 6.67
CA GLU A 65 29.56 -13.04 6.42
C GLU A 65 28.38 -13.98 6.27
N PHE A 66 28.56 -15.14 5.65
CA PHE A 66 27.54 -16.19 5.57
C PHE A 66 27.14 -16.71 6.96
N ASP A 67 28.08 -16.82 7.89
CA ASP A 67 27.80 -17.25 9.26
C ASP A 67 26.93 -16.25 10.06
N LYS A 68 26.96 -14.96 9.67
CA LYS A 68 26.12 -13.93 10.29
C LYS A 68 24.67 -13.93 9.79
N PHE A 69 24.43 -14.45 8.60
CA PHE A 69 23.09 -14.47 7.99
C PHE A 69 22.65 -15.92 7.82
N SER A 70 21.52 -16.30 8.40
CA SER A 70 20.97 -17.63 8.11
C SER A 70 20.54 -17.71 6.64
N THR A 71 20.76 -18.85 6.00
CA THR A 71 20.36 -19.11 4.61
C THR A 71 18.85 -18.86 4.42
N ALA A 72 18.03 -19.22 5.40
CA ALA A 72 16.58 -18.97 5.39
C ALA A 72 16.26 -17.46 5.33
N SER A 73 16.99 -16.63 6.08
CA SER A 73 16.83 -15.17 6.04
C SER A 73 17.20 -14.58 4.68
N LEU A 74 18.27 -15.05 4.06
CA LEU A 74 18.71 -14.59 2.73
C LEU A 74 17.67 -14.96 1.66
N ILE A 75 17.12 -16.17 1.71
CA ILE A 75 16.06 -16.61 0.81
C ILE A 75 14.82 -15.73 0.99
N THR A 76 14.37 -15.51 2.21
CA THR A 76 13.18 -14.67 2.49
C THR A 76 13.35 -13.25 1.96
N ARG A 77 14.52 -12.63 2.18
CA ARG A 77 14.83 -11.28 1.69
C ARG A 77 14.86 -11.20 0.16
N THR A 78 15.45 -12.21 -0.49
CA THR A 78 15.54 -12.24 -1.97
C THR A 78 14.22 -12.53 -2.66
N THR A 79 13.32 -13.24 -2.02
CA THR A 79 12.04 -13.65 -2.60
C THR A 79 10.88 -12.81 -2.08
N ASN A 80 10.56 -12.94 -0.80
CA ASN A 80 9.36 -12.36 -0.21
C ASN A 80 9.46 -10.84 -0.05
N ASP A 81 10.55 -10.33 0.51
CA ASP A 81 10.69 -8.90 0.79
C ASP A 81 10.72 -8.08 -0.51
N ILE A 82 11.46 -8.56 -1.52
CA ILE A 82 11.48 -7.90 -2.83
C ILE A 82 10.11 -7.96 -3.51
N THR A 83 9.35 -9.04 -3.33
CA THR A 83 7.99 -9.13 -3.87
C THR A 83 7.04 -8.15 -3.15
N GLN A 84 7.19 -7.96 -1.85
CA GLN A 84 6.44 -6.94 -1.11
C GLN A 84 6.78 -5.52 -1.60
N ILE A 85 8.07 -5.22 -1.81
CA ILE A 85 8.51 -3.94 -2.40
C ILE A 85 7.92 -3.75 -3.80
N GLN A 86 7.90 -4.78 -4.63
CA GLN A 86 7.27 -4.74 -5.96
C GLN A 86 5.78 -4.37 -5.87
N ASN A 87 5.03 -5.02 -4.99
CA ASN A 87 3.60 -4.74 -4.79
C ASN A 87 3.36 -3.33 -4.28
N LEU A 88 4.19 -2.87 -3.35
CA LEU A 88 4.15 -1.51 -2.82
C LEU A 88 4.46 -0.48 -3.91
N LEU A 89 5.43 -0.73 -4.78
CA LEU A 89 5.75 0.15 -5.92
C LEU A 89 4.58 0.25 -6.89
N VAL A 90 3.93 -0.86 -7.25
CA VAL A 90 2.73 -0.83 -8.12
C VAL A 90 1.64 0.04 -7.51
N MET A 91 1.39 -0.13 -6.20
CA MET A 91 0.38 0.64 -5.48
C MET A 91 0.74 2.14 -5.42
N LEU A 92 1.99 2.47 -5.10
CA LEU A 92 2.46 3.86 -5.04
C LEU A 92 2.38 4.56 -6.39
N ILE A 93 2.86 3.93 -7.45
CA ILE A 93 2.82 4.50 -8.82
C ILE A 93 1.37 4.79 -9.20
N ARG A 94 0.47 3.81 -8.98
CA ARG A 94 -0.95 3.98 -9.28
C ARG A 94 -1.55 5.13 -8.48
N MET A 95 -1.26 5.22 -7.18
CA MET A 95 -1.80 6.24 -6.29
C MET A 95 -1.31 7.64 -6.66
N VAL A 96 0.00 7.80 -6.93
CA VAL A 96 0.62 9.07 -7.30
C VAL A 96 0.06 9.64 -8.61
N PHE A 97 -0.27 8.80 -9.58
CA PHE A 97 -0.87 9.27 -10.84
C PHE A 97 -2.39 9.44 -10.74
N TYR A 98 -3.09 8.56 -10.05
CA TYR A 98 -4.55 8.55 -10.03
C TYR A 98 -5.13 9.65 -9.13
N ALA A 99 -4.55 9.87 -7.96
CA ALA A 99 -5.08 10.85 -7.01
C ALA A 99 -5.05 12.31 -7.52
N PRO A 100 -3.94 12.82 -8.13
CA PRO A 100 -3.94 14.17 -8.68
C PRO A 100 -4.92 14.35 -9.84
N ILE A 101 -5.05 13.34 -10.72
CA ILE A 101 -5.96 13.42 -11.87
C ILE A 101 -7.41 13.55 -11.39
N LEU A 102 -7.82 12.71 -10.43
CA LEU A 102 -9.15 12.79 -9.84
C LEU A 102 -9.36 14.08 -9.04
N GLY A 103 -8.35 14.49 -8.26
CA GLY A 103 -8.41 15.69 -7.44
C GLY A 103 -8.58 16.96 -8.28
N VAL A 104 -7.72 17.15 -9.28
CA VAL A 104 -7.79 18.31 -10.18
C VAL A 104 -9.06 18.26 -11.06
N GLY A 105 -9.37 17.10 -11.64
CA GLY A 105 -10.56 16.91 -12.46
C GLY A 105 -11.86 17.16 -11.70
N GLY A 106 -11.94 16.67 -10.46
CA GLY A 106 -13.07 16.92 -9.57
C GLY A 106 -13.20 18.38 -9.16
N ALA A 107 -12.08 19.03 -8.81
CA ALA A 107 -12.06 20.45 -8.46
C ALA A 107 -12.51 21.36 -9.63
N VAL A 108 -11.99 21.11 -10.82
CA VAL A 108 -12.39 21.88 -12.03
C VAL A 108 -13.89 21.73 -12.30
N LYS A 109 -14.41 20.50 -12.25
CA LYS A 109 -15.84 20.24 -12.48
C LYS A 109 -16.75 20.84 -11.40
N ALA A 110 -16.28 20.87 -10.16
CA ALA A 110 -17.01 21.49 -9.07
C ALA A 110 -17.12 23.02 -9.25
N LEU A 111 -16.02 23.66 -9.64
CA LEU A 111 -15.99 25.11 -9.90
C LEU A 111 -16.84 25.53 -11.12
N GLU A 112 -16.90 24.69 -12.16
CA GLU A 112 -17.73 24.93 -13.34
C GLU A 112 -19.23 24.85 -13.06
N ASN A 113 -19.66 23.92 -12.19
CA ASN A 113 -21.09 23.65 -11.99
C ASN A 113 -21.77 24.61 -11.02
N SER A 114 -21.11 25.05 -9.96
CA SER A 114 -21.73 25.92 -8.96
C SER A 114 -20.69 26.60 -8.08
N LYS A 115 -20.46 27.89 -8.30
CA LYS A 115 -19.53 28.68 -7.45
C LYS A 115 -19.96 28.71 -5.99
N GLU A 116 -21.26 28.73 -5.73
CA GLU A 116 -21.82 28.76 -4.37
C GLU A 116 -21.60 27.44 -3.59
N LEU A 117 -21.63 26.28 -4.29
CA LEU A 117 -21.36 24.99 -3.66
C LEU A 117 -19.85 24.71 -3.51
N SER A 118 -18.98 25.42 -4.21
CA SER A 118 -17.51 25.23 -4.14
C SER A 118 -16.97 25.51 -2.74
N TRP A 119 -17.59 26.39 -1.98
CA TRP A 119 -17.26 26.64 -0.56
C TRP A 119 -17.40 25.38 0.29
N ILE A 120 -18.47 24.60 0.09
CA ILE A 120 -18.72 23.36 0.84
C ILE A 120 -17.62 22.34 0.57
N ILE A 121 -17.15 22.26 -0.68
CA ILE A 121 -16.07 21.34 -1.08
C ILE A 121 -14.74 21.75 -0.42
N ILE A 122 -14.42 23.04 -0.37
CA ILE A 122 -13.21 23.55 0.27
C ILE A 122 -13.23 23.26 1.77
N VAL A 123 -14.35 23.51 2.45
CA VAL A 123 -14.52 23.22 3.87
C VAL A 123 -14.40 21.72 4.15
N SER A 124 -15.06 20.89 3.35
CA SER A 124 -15.01 19.44 3.48
C SER A 124 -13.59 18.89 3.25
N LEU A 125 -12.89 19.37 2.22
CA LEU A 125 -11.52 18.95 1.93
C LEU A 125 -10.55 19.36 3.05
N SER A 126 -10.68 20.60 3.56
CA SER A 126 -9.87 21.07 4.68
C SER A 126 -10.11 20.27 5.96
N ALA A 127 -11.37 19.91 6.25
CA ALA A 127 -11.72 19.07 7.39
C ALA A 127 -11.09 17.68 7.28
N ILE A 128 -11.11 17.06 6.08
CA ILE A 128 -10.48 15.76 5.83
C ILE A 128 -8.96 15.83 6.04
N VAL A 129 -8.31 16.88 5.51
CA VAL A 129 -6.86 17.06 5.68
C VAL A 129 -6.49 17.22 7.15
N ILE A 130 -7.23 18.05 7.90
CA ILE A 130 -7.03 18.23 9.34
C ILE A 130 -7.19 16.91 10.09
N LEU A 131 -8.22 16.12 9.76
CA LEU A 131 -8.48 14.84 10.38
C LEU A 131 -7.35 13.83 10.08
N ILE A 132 -6.84 13.79 8.85
CA ILE A 132 -5.70 12.93 8.49
C ILE A 132 -4.46 13.32 9.28
N VAL A 133 -4.13 14.62 9.35
CA VAL A 133 -3.00 15.12 10.13
C VAL A 133 -3.16 14.76 11.60
N PHE A 134 -4.34 14.95 12.17
CA PHE A 134 -4.64 14.59 13.55
C PHE A 134 -4.44 13.10 13.82
N ILE A 135 -4.98 12.23 12.94
CA ILE A 135 -4.78 10.78 13.05
C ILE A 135 -3.29 10.43 12.99
N PHE A 136 -2.53 11.04 12.07
CA PHE A 136 -1.10 10.79 11.94
C PHE A 136 -0.34 11.17 13.21
N LEU A 137 -0.61 12.34 13.78
CA LEU A 137 0.03 12.83 15.00
C LEU A 137 -0.28 11.95 16.23
N VAL A 138 -1.48 11.40 16.30
CA VAL A 138 -1.91 10.55 17.42
C VAL A 138 -1.52 9.08 17.23
N ALA A 139 -1.63 8.57 16.00
CA ALA A 139 -1.40 7.15 15.71
C ALA A 139 0.09 6.79 15.66
N MET A 140 0.93 7.65 15.08
CA MET A 140 2.36 7.37 14.93
C MET A 140 3.07 7.06 16.27
N PRO A 141 2.94 7.86 17.34
CA PRO A 141 3.59 7.54 18.61
C PRO A 141 3.03 6.26 19.25
N LYS A 142 1.74 5.97 19.05
CA LYS A 142 1.13 4.71 19.55
C LYS A 142 1.61 3.48 18.79
N MET A 143 1.81 3.59 17.47
CA MET A 143 2.39 2.52 16.65
C MET A 143 3.81 2.17 17.12
N THR A 144 4.65 3.18 17.39
CA THR A 144 6.01 2.97 17.93
C THR A 144 5.98 2.29 19.30
N LEU A 145 5.04 2.65 20.14
CA LEU A 145 4.85 1.98 21.44
C LEU A 145 4.42 0.52 21.27
N MET A 146 3.46 0.25 20.38
CA MET A 146 3.05 -1.12 20.05
C MET A 146 4.21 -1.97 19.56
N GLN A 147 5.06 -1.46 18.67
CA GLN A 147 6.23 -2.17 18.19
C GLN A 147 7.18 -2.54 19.34
N LYS A 148 7.47 -1.61 20.25
CA LYS A 148 8.30 -1.88 21.44
C LYS A 148 7.69 -2.96 22.36
N LEU A 149 6.35 -2.97 22.51
CA LEU A 149 5.66 -3.99 23.30
C LEU A 149 5.69 -5.37 22.64
N VAL A 150 5.53 -5.43 21.32
CA VAL A 150 5.66 -6.67 20.53
C VAL A 150 7.08 -7.21 20.60
N ASP A 151 8.10 -6.36 20.48
CA ASP A 151 9.51 -6.76 20.62
C ASP A 151 9.79 -7.33 22.00
N LYS A 152 9.28 -6.70 23.07
CA LYS A 152 9.39 -7.19 24.44
C LYS A 152 8.66 -8.52 24.63
N LEU A 153 7.50 -8.69 24.04
CA LEU A 153 6.74 -9.93 24.08
C LEU A 153 7.48 -11.07 23.37
N ASN A 154 8.08 -10.79 22.21
CA ASN A 154 8.91 -11.76 21.49
C ASN A 154 10.14 -12.16 22.30
N LEU A 155 10.79 -11.21 22.98
CA LEU A 155 11.93 -11.49 23.86
C LEU A 155 11.54 -12.44 25.01
N VAL A 156 10.47 -12.11 25.74
CA VAL A 156 9.96 -12.93 26.86
C VAL A 156 9.51 -14.31 26.38
N SER A 157 8.87 -14.37 25.21
CA SER A 157 8.47 -15.66 24.61
C SER A 157 9.68 -16.54 24.28
N ARG A 158 10.75 -15.95 23.76
CA ARG A 158 11.99 -16.65 23.47
C ARG A 158 12.68 -17.14 24.76
N GLU A 159 12.77 -16.30 25.77
CA GLU A 159 13.31 -16.67 27.08
C GLU A 159 12.53 -17.82 27.73
N ASN A 160 11.19 -17.82 27.60
CA ASN A 160 10.36 -18.92 28.07
C ASN A 160 10.64 -20.24 27.34
N ILE A 161 10.83 -20.21 26.03
CA ILE A 161 11.14 -21.40 25.23
C ILE A 161 12.51 -21.95 25.61
N GLU A 162 13.52 -21.09 25.77
CA GLU A 162 14.85 -21.45 26.17
C GLU A 162 14.85 -22.00 27.62
N GLY A 163 14.09 -21.37 28.54
CA GLY A 163 13.90 -21.83 29.90
C GLY A 163 13.20 -23.19 30.01
N MET A 164 12.23 -23.47 29.15
CA MET A 164 11.54 -24.78 29.11
C MET A 164 12.49 -25.90 28.68
N LEU A 165 13.42 -25.64 27.76
CA LEU A 165 14.42 -26.61 27.35
C LEU A 165 15.35 -26.98 28.50
N VAL A 166 15.79 -26.00 29.31
CA VAL A 166 16.63 -26.23 30.49
C VAL A 166 15.87 -27.01 31.56
N THR A 167 14.62 -26.67 31.81
CA THR A 167 13.74 -27.35 32.78
C THR A 167 13.48 -28.80 32.36
N SER A 168 13.23 -29.06 31.08
CA SER A 168 13.05 -30.42 30.55
C SER A 168 14.30 -31.25 30.70
N CYS A 169 15.48 -30.67 30.44
CA CYS A 169 16.76 -31.36 30.59
C CYS A 169 17.00 -31.74 32.07
N LEU A 170 16.70 -30.84 33.01
CA LEU A 170 16.85 -31.09 34.47
C LEU A 170 15.85 -32.12 34.97
N LEU A 171 14.63 -32.17 34.46
CA LEU A 171 13.63 -33.15 34.84
C LEU A 171 14.04 -34.57 34.40
N TYR A 172 14.56 -34.72 33.19
CA TYR A 172 15.05 -36.00 32.68
C TYR A 172 16.26 -36.53 33.47
N THR A 173 17.13 -35.65 33.94
CA THR A 173 18.27 -36.07 34.76
C THR A 173 17.88 -36.41 36.20
N SER A 174 16.81 -35.80 36.73
CA SER A 174 16.27 -36.09 38.07
C SER A 174 15.49 -37.43 38.13
N ASP A 175 14.80 -37.80 37.05
CA ASP A 175 14.10 -39.10 36.98
C ASP A 175 15.03 -40.30 36.69
N ALA A 176 16.28 -40.07 36.32
CA ALA A 176 17.28 -41.08 36.01
C ALA A 176 18.24 -41.39 37.22
N ALA A 177 18.06 -40.69 38.36
CA ALA A 177 18.83 -40.88 39.60
C ALA A 177 17.97 -41.54 40.67
#